data_a49c06d9c849a07f3a1ba70bb8b1d07f
#
_entry.id   a49c06d9c849a07f3a1ba70bb8b1d07f
#
_cell.length_a   1.000
_cell.length_b   1.000
_cell.length_c   1.000
_cell.angle_alpha   90.00
_cell.angle_beta   90.00
_cell.angle_gamma   90.00
#
_symmetry.space_group_name_H-M   'P 1'
#
loop_
_entity.id
_entity.type
_entity.pdbx_description
1 polymer ?
#
loop_
_entity_poly.entity_id
_entity_poly.type
_entity_poly.pdbx_seq_one_letter_code
_entity_poly.pdbx_strand_id
1 'polypeptide(L)'
;ISKTGVQAILARVFLKMAGEPLKDETRYADALEYANKVIASTKHELNPDYKQIFINHSQDINESKECIWEIGMYGNKIGTVDLAGSVGVENGILCRDESIGYSGGPMKASKRLYDSYGEGDLRKDWNVAPYYYNVVEETKVNEETQEVEVVQVTKKVMFSATQIYNRNPGKWRREYEIGQKARLFNSTNFPVVRYS
;
A
#
# COMPACT_ATOMS: atom_id res chain seq x y z
N ILE A 1 -18.07 -6.15 12.92
CA ILE A 1 -18.06 -6.86 11.63
C ILE A 1 -19.46 -6.77 11.02
N SER A 2 -19.55 -6.35 9.75
CA SER A 2 -20.83 -6.26 9.02
C SER A 2 -21.25 -7.62 8.44
N LYS A 3 -22.55 -7.76 8.08
CA LYS A 3 -23.05 -8.97 7.39
C LYS A 3 -22.28 -9.23 6.09
N THR A 4 -22.01 -8.19 5.31
CA THR A 4 -21.24 -8.31 4.05
C THR A 4 -19.79 -8.69 4.31
N GLY A 5 -19.19 -8.21 5.41
CA GLY A 5 -17.85 -8.64 5.83
C GLY A 5 -17.77 -10.13 6.13
N VAL A 6 -18.75 -10.67 6.87
CA VAL A 6 -18.84 -12.14 7.10
C VAL A 6 -19.02 -12.88 5.80
N GLN A 7 -19.89 -12.43 4.90
CA GLN A 7 -20.13 -13.05 3.61
C GLN A 7 -18.86 -13.07 2.74
N ALA A 8 -18.11 -11.97 2.70
CA ALA A 8 -16.87 -11.89 1.95
C ALA A 8 -15.77 -12.82 2.51
N ILE A 9 -15.69 -12.95 3.84
CA ILE A 9 -14.78 -13.93 4.47
C ILE A 9 -15.18 -15.36 4.13
N LEU A 10 -16.48 -15.69 4.21
CA LEU A 10 -16.97 -17.04 3.86
C LEU A 10 -16.66 -17.37 2.41
N ALA A 11 -16.84 -16.45 1.46
CA ALA A 11 -16.45 -16.66 0.07
C ALA A 11 -14.97 -17.06 -0.05
N ARG A 12 -14.07 -16.37 0.66
CA ARG A 12 -12.64 -16.72 0.67
C ARG A 12 -12.34 -18.05 1.35
N VAL A 13 -13.03 -18.36 2.44
CA VAL A 13 -12.87 -19.65 3.15
C VAL A 13 -13.27 -20.80 2.23
N PHE A 14 -14.45 -20.74 1.62
CA PHE A 14 -14.91 -21.78 0.70
C PHE A 14 -14.01 -21.92 -0.52
N LEU A 15 -13.54 -20.81 -1.09
CA LEU A 15 -12.57 -20.83 -2.18
C LEU A 15 -11.26 -21.54 -1.76
N LYS A 16 -10.78 -21.30 -0.53
CA LYS A 16 -9.59 -21.98 0.00
C LYS A 16 -9.85 -23.49 0.22
N MET A 17 -11.04 -23.86 0.70
CA MET A 17 -11.42 -25.27 0.88
C MET A 17 -11.52 -26.01 -0.44
N ALA A 18 -11.95 -25.34 -1.52
CA ALA A 18 -12.01 -25.93 -2.86
C ALA A 18 -10.63 -26.20 -3.47
N GLY A 19 -9.61 -25.44 -3.06
CA GLY A 19 -8.22 -25.60 -3.49
C GLY A 19 -7.38 -26.49 -2.58
N GLU A 20 -6.08 -26.48 -2.82
CA GLU A 20 -5.11 -27.22 -1.98
C GLU A 20 -5.12 -26.71 -0.52
N PRO A 21 -4.95 -27.59 0.49
CA PRO A 21 -4.75 -29.04 0.40
C PRO A 21 -6.04 -29.88 0.41
N LEU A 22 -7.22 -29.26 0.72
CA LEU A 22 -8.47 -30.01 0.91
C LEU A 22 -9.04 -30.57 -0.40
N LYS A 23 -8.97 -29.79 -1.50
CA LYS A 23 -9.53 -30.14 -2.82
C LYS A 23 -11.02 -30.52 -2.80
N ASP A 24 -11.82 -29.91 -1.91
CA ASP A 24 -13.26 -30.08 -1.92
C ASP A 24 -13.89 -29.16 -2.97
N GLU A 25 -13.87 -29.62 -4.23
CA GLU A 25 -14.33 -28.82 -5.37
C GLU A 25 -15.82 -28.42 -5.28
N THR A 26 -16.61 -29.07 -4.42
CA THR A 26 -18.01 -28.70 -4.19
C THR A 26 -18.12 -27.30 -3.59
N ARG A 27 -17.08 -26.81 -2.90
CA ARG A 27 -17.00 -25.50 -2.25
C ARG A 27 -16.87 -24.34 -3.22
N TYR A 28 -16.54 -24.56 -4.50
CA TYR A 28 -16.58 -23.48 -5.49
C TYR A 28 -17.98 -22.87 -5.62
N ALA A 29 -19.03 -23.70 -5.56
CA ALA A 29 -20.40 -23.21 -5.60
C ALA A 29 -20.73 -22.33 -4.38
N ASP A 30 -20.33 -22.75 -3.18
CA ASP A 30 -20.51 -21.95 -1.96
C ASP A 30 -19.73 -20.64 -2.04
N ALA A 31 -18.48 -20.66 -2.51
CA ALA A 31 -17.67 -19.47 -2.67
C ALA A 31 -18.34 -18.45 -3.60
N LEU A 32 -18.86 -18.92 -4.74
CA LEU A 32 -19.58 -18.08 -5.70
C LEU A 32 -20.87 -17.52 -5.11
N GLU A 33 -21.63 -18.33 -4.38
CA GLU A 33 -22.87 -17.89 -3.73
C GLU A 33 -22.63 -16.74 -2.76
N TYR A 34 -21.62 -16.88 -1.88
CA TYR A 34 -21.31 -15.85 -0.89
C TYR A 34 -20.71 -14.58 -1.54
N ALA A 35 -19.91 -14.70 -2.59
CA ALA A 35 -19.44 -13.55 -3.36
C ALA A 35 -20.62 -12.80 -4.00
N ASN A 36 -21.57 -13.51 -4.60
CA ASN A 36 -22.77 -12.92 -5.19
C ASN A 36 -23.65 -12.21 -4.15
N LYS A 37 -23.73 -12.74 -2.90
CA LYS A 37 -24.46 -12.05 -1.81
C LYS A 37 -23.82 -10.70 -1.46
N VAL A 38 -22.50 -10.59 -1.53
CA VAL A 38 -21.80 -9.30 -1.32
C VAL A 38 -22.14 -8.34 -2.44
N ILE A 39 -22.07 -8.79 -3.71
CA ILE A 39 -22.38 -7.96 -4.89
C ILE A 39 -23.85 -7.50 -4.84
N ALA A 40 -24.78 -8.42 -4.60
CA ALA A 40 -26.21 -8.14 -4.54
C ALA A 40 -26.60 -7.20 -3.38
N SER A 41 -25.74 -7.03 -2.38
CA SER A 41 -26.00 -6.10 -1.27
C SER A 41 -26.02 -4.66 -1.69
N THR A 42 -25.39 -4.29 -2.81
CA THR A 42 -25.19 -2.93 -3.34
C THR A 42 -24.53 -1.95 -2.36
N LYS A 43 -23.90 -2.49 -1.29
CA LYS A 43 -23.24 -1.70 -0.25
C LYS A 43 -21.81 -1.34 -0.61
N HIS A 44 -21.23 -2.10 -1.53
CA HIS A 44 -19.83 -2.00 -1.92
C HIS A 44 -19.71 -1.70 -3.41
N GLU A 45 -18.67 -0.96 -3.76
CA GLU A 45 -18.34 -0.59 -5.14
C GLU A 45 -16.84 -0.44 -5.28
N LEU A 46 -16.32 -0.57 -6.50
CA LEU A 46 -14.91 -0.31 -6.79
C LEU A 46 -14.63 1.18 -6.69
N ASN A 47 -13.49 1.54 -6.08
CA ASN A 47 -13.02 2.91 -6.13
C ASN A 47 -12.55 3.24 -7.56
N PRO A 48 -13.04 4.32 -8.17
CA PRO A 48 -12.64 4.69 -9.53
C PRO A 48 -11.15 5.05 -9.65
N ASP A 49 -10.51 5.48 -8.55
CA ASP A 49 -9.07 5.68 -8.50
C ASP A 49 -8.40 4.58 -7.66
N TYR A 50 -7.73 3.68 -8.36
CA TYR A 50 -6.99 2.58 -7.75
C TYR A 50 -5.97 3.04 -6.69
N LYS A 51 -5.33 4.20 -6.88
CA LYS A 51 -4.31 4.72 -5.97
C LYS A 51 -4.93 5.21 -4.67
N GLN A 52 -6.12 5.83 -4.76
CA GLN A 52 -6.80 6.43 -3.63
C GLN A 52 -7.11 5.41 -2.54
N ILE A 53 -7.34 4.15 -2.89
CA ILE A 53 -7.57 3.07 -1.92
C ILE A 53 -6.40 2.98 -0.92
N PHE A 54 -5.17 2.96 -1.44
CA PHE A 54 -3.96 2.80 -0.61
C PHE A 54 -3.57 4.10 0.10
N ILE A 55 -3.88 5.24 -0.50
CA ILE A 55 -3.74 6.55 0.14
C ILE A 55 -4.66 6.63 1.36
N ASN A 56 -5.92 6.22 1.22
CA ASN A 56 -6.88 6.19 2.32
C ASN A 56 -6.37 5.31 3.48
N HIS A 57 -5.84 4.12 3.19
CA HIS A 57 -5.24 3.27 4.23
C HIS A 57 -4.05 3.93 4.94
N SER A 58 -3.24 4.70 4.21
CA SER A 58 -2.09 5.41 4.80
C SER A 58 -2.51 6.63 5.63
N GLN A 59 -3.70 7.16 5.38
CA GLN A 59 -4.25 8.34 6.03
C GLN A 59 -5.31 8.03 7.11
N ASP A 60 -5.52 6.75 7.41
CA ASP A 60 -6.58 6.29 8.34
C ASP A 60 -7.99 6.77 7.92
N ILE A 61 -8.22 6.87 6.62
CA ILE A 61 -9.53 7.18 6.06
C ILE A 61 -10.27 5.88 5.80
N ASN A 62 -11.31 5.63 6.60
CA ASN A 62 -12.17 4.48 6.41
C ASN A 62 -13.12 4.71 5.23
N GLU A 63 -12.80 4.10 4.10
CA GLU A 63 -13.62 4.09 2.90
C GLU A 63 -14.29 2.71 2.77
N SER A 64 -15.54 2.60 3.27
CA SER A 64 -16.25 1.33 3.42
C SER A 64 -16.85 0.77 2.12
N LYS A 65 -16.77 1.48 1.01
CA LYS A 65 -17.28 1.02 -0.29
C LYS A 65 -16.37 -0.07 -0.88
N GLU A 66 -15.12 0.27 -1.10
CA GLU A 66 -14.12 -0.66 -1.62
C GLU A 66 -13.55 -1.56 -0.51
N CYS A 67 -13.24 -1.01 0.67
CA CYS A 67 -12.67 -1.76 1.78
C CYS A 67 -13.77 -2.32 2.69
N ILE A 68 -14.07 -3.61 2.55
CA ILE A 68 -15.13 -4.28 3.30
C ILE A 68 -14.73 -4.48 4.77
N TRP A 69 -13.47 -4.82 5.00
CA TRP A 69 -12.90 -4.97 6.34
C TRP A 69 -11.40 -4.68 6.34
N GLU A 70 -11.00 -3.83 7.27
CA GLU A 70 -9.59 -3.49 7.51
C GLU A 70 -9.25 -3.56 8.99
N ILE A 71 -7.96 -3.73 9.27
CA ILE A 71 -7.39 -3.63 10.61
C ILE A 71 -6.76 -2.24 10.70
N GLY A 72 -7.30 -1.41 11.60
CA GLY A 72 -6.72 -0.10 11.91
C GLY A 72 -5.41 -0.27 12.67
N MET A 73 -4.40 0.47 12.25
CA MET A 73 -3.09 0.53 12.89
C MET A 73 -2.87 1.91 13.51
N TYR A 74 -2.21 1.94 14.66
CA TYR A 74 -1.98 3.17 15.40
C TYR A 74 -0.54 3.21 15.90
N GLY A 75 0.35 3.90 15.23
CA GLY A 75 1.77 3.76 15.54
C GLY A 75 2.68 4.93 15.19
N ASN A 76 2.15 6.09 14.86
CA ASN A 76 2.96 7.25 14.48
C ASN A 76 3.46 8.05 15.69
N LYS A 77 4.30 7.45 16.54
CA LYS A 77 4.86 8.06 17.76
C LYS A 77 3.82 8.55 18.79
N ILE A 78 2.56 8.13 18.66
CA ILE A 78 1.47 8.53 19.51
C ILE A 78 0.97 7.29 20.24
N GLY A 79 1.58 6.91 21.35
CA GLY A 79 1.10 5.82 22.18
C GLY A 79 1.90 4.52 22.09
N THR A 80 1.23 3.41 22.31
CA THR A 80 1.86 2.11 22.48
C THR A 80 2.21 1.45 21.15
N VAL A 81 3.37 0.80 21.11
CA VAL A 81 3.84 -0.02 19.98
C VAL A 81 2.91 -1.18 19.63
N ASP A 82 2.03 -1.58 20.56
CA ASP A 82 1.17 -2.76 20.43
C ASP A 82 0.10 -2.63 19.36
N LEU A 83 -0.21 -1.41 18.95
CA LEU A 83 -1.19 -1.12 17.90
C LEU A 83 -0.54 -0.69 16.59
N ALA A 84 0.79 -0.69 16.53
CA ALA A 84 1.54 -0.25 15.38
C ALA A 84 1.66 -1.34 14.32
N GLY A 85 1.62 -0.92 13.06
CA GLY A 85 1.91 -1.76 11.91
C GLY A 85 3.34 -1.55 11.40
N SER A 86 3.75 -2.39 10.48
CA SER A 86 5.04 -2.26 9.79
C SER A 86 4.93 -2.40 8.27
N VAL A 87 3.70 -2.51 7.75
CA VAL A 87 3.50 -2.83 6.33
C VAL A 87 4.14 -1.81 5.40
N GLY A 88 4.06 -0.52 5.70
CA GLY A 88 4.70 0.55 4.91
C GLY A 88 6.22 0.63 5.11
N VAL A 89 6.72 0.19 6.28
CA VAL A 89 8.16 0.13 6.56
C VAL A 89 8.80 -1.00 5.75
N GLU A 90 8.20 -2.20 5.79
CA GLU A 90 8.73 -3.42 5.18
C GLU A 90 8.47 -3.49 3.66
N ASN A 91 7.31 -3.01 3.21
CA ASN A 91 6.89 -3.06 1.81
C ASN A 91 6.85 -1.66 1.16
N GLY A 92 7.56 -0.71 1.75
CA GLY A 92 7.59 0.67 1.26
C GLY A 92 8.70 0.94 0.25
N ILE A 93 8.62 2.13 -0.31
CA ILE A 93 9.63 2.68 -1.22
C ILE A 93 10.86 3.07 -0.40
N LEU A 94 12.06 2.78 -0.91
CA LEU A 94 13.30 3.18 -0.27
C LEU A 94 13.29 4.69 0.03
N CYS A 95 13.36 5.02 1.31
CA CYS A 95 13.40 6.37 1.83
C CYS A 95 14.10 6.36 3.19
N ARG A 96 15.16 7.13 3.36
CA ARG A 96 15.88 7.22 4.64
C ARG A 96 15.51 8.44 5.46
N ASP A 97 14.61 9.26 4.94
CA ASP A 97 14.09 10.44 5.60
C ASP A 97 12.81 10.10 6.38
N GLU A 98 12.88 10.27 7.70
CA GLU A 98 11.74 9.97 8.58
C GLU A 98 10.59 10.99 8.38
N SER A 99 10.87 12.21 7.95
CA SER A 99 9.83 13.21 7.71
C SER A 99 8.93 12.85 6.52
N ILE A 100 9.51 12.19 5.52
CA ILE A 100 8.77 11.66 4.36
C ILE A 100 8.13 10.30 4.70
N GLY A 101 8.82 9.49 5.50
CA GLY A 101 8.39 8.15 5.90
C GLY A 101 9.47 7.11 5.62
N TYR A 102 10.22 6.75 6.66
CA TYR A 102 11.34 5.81 6.54
C TYR A 102 10.88 4.43 6.06
N SER A 103 11.59 3.91 5.06
CA SER A 103 11.61 2.50 4.66
C SER A 103 12.98 2.14 4.13
N GLY A 104 13.55 1.03 4.60
CA GLY A 104 14.82 0.51 4.09
C GLY A 104 14.75 -0.03 2.66
N GLY A 105 13.54 -0.20 2.11
CA GLY A 105 13.30 -0.76 0.79
C GLY A 105 13.83 -2.20 0.64
N PRO A 106 13.59 -3.11 1.63
CA PRO A 106 14.18 -4.44 1.63
C PRO A 106 13.65 -5.32 0.50
N MET A 107 12.41 -5.09 0.09
CA MET A 107 11.79 -5.85 -1.00
C MET A 107 12.01 -5.18 -2.35
N LYS A 108 12.21 -6.01 -3.37
CA LYS A 108 12.36 -5.57 -4.75
C LYS A 108 11.34 -6.28 -5.64
N ALA A 109 10.86 -5.57 -6.66
CA ALA A 109 9.98 -6.15 -7.63
C ALA A 109 10.73 -7.11 -8.56
N SER A 110 10.15 -8.27 -8.87
CA SER A 110 10.68 -9.14 -9.91
C SER A 110 10.32 -8.62 -11.30
N LYS A 111 11.19 -8.90 -12.27
CA LYS A 111 10.87 -8.59 -13.67
C LYS A 111 9.58 -9.29 -14.13
N ARG A 112 9.36 -10.53 -13.70
CA ARG A 112 8.14 -11.28 -14.02
C ARG A 112 6.88 -10.54 -13.56
N LEU A 113 6.87 -9.98 -12.36
CA LEU A 113 5.76 -9.16 -11.88
C LEU A 113 5.60 -7.90 -12.73
N TYR A 114 6.71 -7.21 -13.00
CA TYR A 114 6.67 -5.98 -13.80
C TYR A 114 6.13 -6.22 -15.21
N ASP A 115 6.55 -7.30 -15.87
CA ASP A 115 6.13 -7.67 -17.22
C ASP A 115 4.71 -8.25 -17.28
N SER A 116 4.13 -8.67 -16.14
CA SER A 116 2.75 -9.17 -16.09
C SER A 116 1.70 -8.07 -16.23
N TYR A 117 2.08 -6.80 -16.06
CA TYR A 117 1.20 -5.67 -16.30
C TYR A 117 1.16 -5.35 -17.80
N GLY A 118 -0.06 -5.35 -18.36
CA GLY A 118 -0.28 -4.97 -19.76
C GLY A 118 -0.02 -3.49 -20.03
N GLU A 119 -0.04 -3.11 -21.28
CA GLU A 119 0.01 -1.72 -21.70
C GLU A 119 -1.23 -0.97 -21.17
N GLY A 120 -1.00 0.23 -20.61
CA GLY A 120 -2.09 1.05 -20.03
C GLY A 120 -2.60 0.58 -18.67
N ASP A 121 -2.02 -0.48 -18.07
CA ASP A 121 -2.40 -0.91 -16.72
C ASP A 121 -1.97 0.13 -15.68
N LEU A 122 -2.94 0.88 -15.15
CA LEU A 122 -2.73 1.95 -14.17
C LEU A 122 -2.14 1.45 -12.84
N ARG A 123 -2.19 0.15 -12.58
CA ARG A 123 -1.65 -0.47 -11.35
C ARG A 123 -0.13 -0.59 -11.40
N LYS A 124 0.46 -0.66 -12.59
CA LYS A 124 1.89 -0.95 -12.81
C LYS A 124 2.79 -0.01 -12.01
N ASP A 125 2.73 1.27 -12.29
CA ASP A 125 3.61 2.28 -11.65
C ASP A 125 3.20 2.63 -10.21
N TRP A 126 2.00 2.22 -9.81
CA TRP A 126 1.62 2.29 -8.41
C TRP A 126 2.18 1.11 -7.62
N ASN A 127 2.01 -0.12 -8.11
CA ASN A 127 2.43 -1.33 -7.40
C ASN A 127 3.94 -1.56 -7.44
N VAL A 128 4.60 -1.11 -8.51
CA VAL A 128 6.07 -1.18 -8.70
C VAL A 128 6.57 0.25 -8.84
N ALA A 129 7.03 0.84 -7.75
CA ALA A 129 7.37 2.25 -7.69
C ALA A 129 8.46 2.61 -8.71
N PRO A 130 8.24 3.61 -9.58
CA PRO A 130 9.23 4.02 -10.57
C PRO A 130 10.32 4.92 -9.98
N TYR A 131 10.29 5.21 -8.68
CA TYR A 131 11.22 6.09 -7.99
C TYR A 131 11.59 5.57 -6.60
N TYR A 132 12.60 6.18 -6.04
CA TYR A 132 13.00 6.06 -4.63
C TYR A 132 13.34 7.46 -4.10
N TYR A 133 13.56 7.59 -2.81
CA TYR A 133 14.02 8.84 -2.21
C TYR A 133 15.52 8.78 -1.95
N ASN A 134 16.23 9.83 -2.32
CA ASN A 134 17.66 9.97 -2.06
C ASN A 134 18.01 11.38 -1.63
N VAL A 135 19.07 11.49 -0.86
CA VAL A 135 19.65 12.79 -0.51
C VAL A 135 20.44 13.28 -1.72
N VAL A 136 20.15 14.49 -2.15
CA VAL A 136 20.84 15.20 -3.23
C VAL A 136 21.33 16.55 -2.71
N GLU A 137 22.44 17.01 -3.24
CA GLU A 137 22.94 18.35 -2.96
C GLU A 137 22.24 19.38 -3.83
N GLU A 138 21.81 20.46 -3.23
CA GLU A 138 21.23 21.61 -3.92
C GLU A 138 21.90 22.89 -3.48
N THR A 139 22.11 23.74 -4.44
CA THR A 139 22.60 25.10 -4.20
C THR A 139 21.41 26.00 -3.89
N LYS A 140 21.42 26.64 -2.72
CA LYS A 140 20.48 27.68 -2.35
C LYS A 140 21.21 29.00 -2.20
N VAL A 141 20.63 30.07 -2.69
CA VAL A 141 21.08 31.41 -2.44
C VAL A 141 20.32 31.93 -1.24
N ASN A 142 21.02 32.34 -0.21
CA ASN A 142 20.43 33.05 0.93
C ASN A 142 19.94 34.40 0.44
N GLU A 143 18.64 34.65 0.55
CA GLU A 143 18.03 35.87 0.01
C GLU A 143 18.52 37.15 0.71
N GLU A 144 18.95 37.06 1.98
CA GLU A 144 19.40 38.18 2.77
C GLU A 144 20.87 38.46 2.56
N THR A 145 21.73 37.43 2.55
CA THR A 145 23.20 37.58 2.47
C THR A 145 23.74 37.43 1.05
N GLN A 146 22.95 36.97 0.09
CA GLN A 146 23.35 36.58 -1.28
C GLN A 146 24.46 35.52 -1.31
N GLU A 147 24.70 34.84 -0.20
CA GLU A 147 25.65 33.74 -0.14
C GLU A 147 25.07 32.49 -0.71
N VAL A 148 25.93 31.70 -1.36
CA VAL A 148 25.56 30.40 -1.97
C VAL A 148 25.86 29.30 -0.98
N GLU A 149 24.84 28.62 -0.52
CA GLU A 149 24.95 27.49 0.38
C GLU A 149 24.60 26.16 -0.33
N VAL A 150 25.40 25.13 -0.08
CA VAL A 150 25.07 23.78 -0.51
C VAL A 150 24.28 23.12 0.59
N VAL A 151 23.01 22.78 0.31
CA VAL A 151 22.12 22.11 1.25
C VAL A 151 21.80 20.71 0.76
N GLN A 152 21.71 19.76 1.69
CA GLN A 152 21.26 18.39 1.39
C GLN A 152 19.75 18.31 1.53
N VAL A 153 19.07 17.88 0.48
CA VAL A 153 17.62 17.71 0.44
C VAL A 153 17.25 16.30 -0.01
N THR A 154 16.22 15.72 0.59
CA THR A 154 15.70 14.42 0.16
C THR A 154 14.70 14.60 -0.97
N LYS A 155 14.96 14.02 -2.12
CA LYS A 155 14.12 14.10 -3.32
C LYS A 155 13.77 12.75 -3.92
N LYS A 156 12.68 12.75 -4.70
CA LYS A 156 12.33 11.61 -5.56
C LYS A 156 13.34 11.51 -6.71
N VAL A 157 13.95 10.34 -6.83
CA VAL A 157 14.86 10.00 -7.92
C VAL A 157 14.24 8.87 -8.73
N MET A 158 14.06 9.08 -10.03
CA MET A 158 13.47 8.10 -10.91
C MET A 158 14.46 6.99 -11.25
N PHE A 159 13.99 5.75 -11.25
CA PHE A 159 14.75 4.65 -11.80
C PHE A 159 14.81 4.74 -13.32
N SER A 160 15.96 4.41 -13.89
CA SER A 160 16.06 4.22 -15.35
C SER A 160 15.25 3.01 -15.83
N ALA A 161 14.99 2.94 -17.14
CA ALA A 161 14.25 1.82 -17.74
C ALA A 161 14.92 0.45 -17.51
N THR A 162 16.24 0.42 -17.30
CA THR A 162 17.00 -0.81 -17.06
C THR A 162 17.04 -1.24 -15.61
N GLN A 163 16.59 -0.40 -14.69
CA GLN A 163 16.67 -0.64 -13.23
C GLN A 163 15.39 -1.25 -12.64
N ILE A 164 14.70 -2.10 -13.38
CA ILE A 164 13.44 -2.72 -12.94
C ILE A 164 13.63 -3.50 -11.63
N TYR A 165 14.72 -4.27 -11.51
CA TYR A 165 15.02 -5.08 -10.32
C TYR A 165 15.36 -4.26 -9.06
N ASN A 166 15.61 -2.97 -9.20
CA ASN A 166 15.88 -2.08 -8.08
C ASN A 166 14.61 -1.42 -7.54
N ARG A 167 13.50 -1.53 -8.28
CA ARG A 167 12.23 -0.92 -7.89
C ARG A 167 11.62 -1.63 -6.69
N ASN A 168 11.09 -0.83 -5.78
CA ASN A 168 10.39 -1.31 -4.60
C ASN A 168 8.90 -1.54 -4.87
N PRO A 169 8.21 -2.37 -4.06
CA PRO A 169 6.76 -2.34 -3.97
C PRO A 169 6.29 -0.92 -3.62
N GLY A 170 5.24 -0.46 -4.28
CA GLY A 170 4.76 0.92 -4.15
C GLY A 170 3.33 1.04 -3.63
N LYS A 171 2.68 -0.05 -3.23
CA LYS A 171 1.31 0.02 -2.71
C LYS A 171 1.22 0.85 -1.44
N TRP A 172 2.15 0.66 -0.53
CA TRP A 172 2.17 1.22 0.82
C TRP A 172 3.19 2.37 0.87
N ARG A 173 2.76 3.55 0.39
CA ARG A 173 3.63 4.73 0.27
C ARG A 173 3.53 5.58 1.51
N ARG A 174 4.55 5.54 2.33
CA ARG A 174 4.63 6.27 3.60
C ARG A 174 4.60 7.78 3.46
N GLU A 175 4.89 8.31 2.29
CA GLU A 175 4.78 9.74 1.99
C GLU A 175 3.36 10.29 2.19
N TYR A 176 2.35 9.42 2.10
CA TYR A 176 0.94 9.79 2.32
C TYR A 176 0.48 9.65 3.78
N GLU A 177 1.30 9.10 4.67
CA GLU A 177 0.95 9.03 6.09
C GLU A 177 0.80 10.42 6.68
N ILE A 178 -0.23 10.61 7.52
CA ILE A 178 -0.52 11.88 8.20
C ILE A 178 0.16 11.92 9.56
N GLY A 179 0.57 13.11 9.99
CA GLY A 179 1.16 13.34 11.31
C GLY A 179 2.62 12.93 11.41
N GLN A 180 3.07 12.70 12.65
CA GLN A 180 4.45 12.28 12.91
C GLN A 180 4.67 10.85 12.44
N LYS A 181 5.77 10.63 11.73
CA LYS A 181 6.14 9.32 11.22
C LYS A 181 7.23 8.70 12.09
N ALA A 182 7.04 7.43 12.46
CA ALA A 182 8.05 6.67 13.20
C ALA A 182 8.96 5.90 12.24
N ARG A 183 10.20 5.68 12.65
CA ARG A 183 11.16 4.94 11.82
C ARG A 183 10.78 3.46 11.62
N LEU A 184 10.36 2.78 12.69
CA LEU A 184 10.14 1.33 12.71
C LEU A 184 8.68 0.93 12.57
N PHE A 185 7.76 1.86 12.76
CA PHE A 185 6.33 1.59 12.79
C PHE A 185 5.58 2.55 11.89
N ASN A 186 4.41 2.16 11.47
CA ASN A 186 3.51 3.00 10.70
C ASN A 186 2.05 2.78 11.08
N SER A 187 1.20 3.76 10.77
CA SER A 187 -0.24 3.72 11.02
C SER A 187 -1.05 3.28 9.81
N THR A 188 -0.42 2.76 8.77
CA THR A 188 -1.12 2.32 7.58
C THR A 188 -2.05 1.16 7.89
N ASN A 189 -3.34 1.34 7.67
CA ASN A 189 -4.36 0.31 7.87
C ASN A 189 -4.17 -0.85 6.91
N PHE A 190 -4.45 -2.06 7.39
CA PHE A 190 -4.28 -3.27 6.59
C PHE A 190 -5.63 -3.81 6.11
N PRO A 191 -5.92 -3.79 4.80
CA PRO A 191 -7.16 -4.34 4.26
C PRO A 191 -7.15 -5.87 4.32
N VAL A 192 -8.08 -6.43 5.09
CA VAL A 192 -8.28 -7.88 5.20
C VAL A 192 -9.12 -8.38 4.04
N VAL A 193 -10.19 -7.65 3.73
CA VAL A 193 -11.10 -7.97 2.62
C VAL A 193 -11.46 -6.70 1.87
N ARG A 194 -11.30 -6.74 0.55
CA ARG A 194 -11.71 -5.68 -0.37
C ARG A 194 -12.75 -6.21 -1.34
N TYR A 195 -13.49 -5.31 -1.97
CA TYR A 195 -14.50 -5.64 -2.98
C TYR A 195 -13.89 -6.10 -4.32
N SER A 196 -12.66 -5.66 -4.62
CA SER A 196 -11.88 -6.03 -5.83
C SER A 196 -11.15 -7.35 -5.68
#